data_aa24cd25c452eb379932076e543ad354
#
_entry.id   aa24cd25c452eb379932076e543ad354
#
_cell.length_a   1.000
_cell.length_b   1.000
_cell.length_c   1.000
_cell.angle_alpha   90.00
_cell.angle_beta   90.00
_cell.angle_gamma   90.00
#
_symmetry.space_group_name_H-M   'P 1'
#
loop_
_entity.id
_entity.type
_entity.pdbx_description
1 polymer ?
#
loop_
_entity_poly.entity_id
_entity_poly.type
_entity_poly.pdbx_seq_one_letter_code
_entity_poly.pdbx_strand_id
1 'polypeptide(L)'
;MVANGDGYVFNPIKTKLKFLQASYIKYIHCSLVVWCAFFPFSKAVGLENSKTPKSISFPSMGISVNLFDTFTFSKKTSPFVRQCTYLGAPIGMFLYGVYFWEWSLGKQDYFSIKPETFIGSRAPNGGADKCGHMFANYAGTRFLTFMFRATGSTKNKAIIQGALLNDVTSFIGEIGDGFSMNYGFDPYDVLFNQFGVLLGMVLEYFPSLSRVFSMTWEYMPSKRLLHNLAHATKWDISTDYDAAKFMLTTKLCGIPSLSLTPLKYLNVDVGYYTRGYKHPEEYPSRTRNIFLGISINYSIACEKILPAGYCSSTLQSLFNYYHPWWDLEMKNWTISDIPHQ
;
A
#
# COMPACT_ATOMS: atom_id res chain seq x y z
N MET A 1 35.91 50.24 -27.49
CA MET A 1 34.55 49.85 -27.09
C MET A 1 34.64 48.45 -26.56
N VAL A 2 34.46 48.26 -25.25
CA VAL A 2 34.60 47.01 -24.51
C VAL A 2 33.20 46.43 -24.38
N ALA A 3 32.97 45.20 -24.81
CA ALA A 3 31.74 44.46 -24.58
C ALA A 3 32.01 43.43 -23.49
N ASN A 4 31.37 43.61 -22.33
CA ASN A 4 31.33 42.66 -21.23
C ASN A 4 30.45 41.48 -21.61
N GLY A 5 31.03 40.29 -21.58
CA GLY A 5 30.31 39.02 -21.75
C GLY A 5 30.22 38.30 -20.41
N ASP A 6 29.08 38.42 -19.70
CA ASP A 6 28.78 37.59 -18.56
C ASP A 6 28.30 36.20 -19.03
N GLY A 7 29.27 35.29 -19.11
CA GLY A 7 29.01 33.88 -19.40
C GLY A 7 28.39 33.18 -18.19
N TYR A 8 27.11 32.95 -18.21
CA TYR A 8 26.46 32.01 -17.28
C TYR A 8 26.93 30.58 -17.57
N VAL A 9 27.84 30.08 -16.74
CA VAL A 9 28.26 28.66 -16.75
C VAL A 9 27.09 27.82 -16.24
N PHE A 10 26.39 27.21 -17.18
CA PHE A 10 25.32 26.28 -16.92
C PHE A 10 25.94 24.99 -16.34
N ASN A 11 25.79 24.76 -15.04
CA ASN A 11 26.28 23.55 -14.38
C ASN A 11 25.16 22.51 -14.34
N PRO A 12 25.14 21.53 -15.29
CA PRO A 12 24.04 20.57 -15.44
C PRO A 12 23.86 19.63 -14.22
N ILE A 13 24.91 19.48 -13.41
CA ILE A 13 24.87 18.60 -12.21
C ILE A 13 24.10 19.27 -11.07
N LYS A 14 24.32 20.59 -10.83
CA LYS A 14 23.56 21.31 -9.78
C LYS A 14 22.09 21.48 -10.13
N THR A 15 21.76 21.61 -11.41
CA THR A 15 20.37 21.71 -11.87
C THR A 15 19.68 20.35 -11.76
N LYS A 16 20.35 19.24 -12.09
CA LYS A 16 19.83 17.87 -11.88
C LYS A 16 19.62 17.55 -10.40
N LEU A 17 20.54 17.95 -9.51
CA LEU A 17 20.36 17.71 -8.07
C LEU A 17 19.19 18.51 -7.47
N LYS A 18 19.01 19.77 -7.85
CA LYS A 18 17.85 20.56 -7.42
C LYS A 18 16.53 20.03 -7.97
N PHE A 19 16.53 19.51 -9.21
CA PHE A 19 15.37 18.88 -9.81
C PHE A 19 15.02 17.56 -9.13
N LEU A 20 16.02 16.74 -8.80
CA LEU A 20 15.85 15.51 -8.04
C LEU A 20 15.34 15.78 -6.61
N GLN A 21 15.89 16.76 -5.90
CA GLN A 21 15.40 17.13 -4.56
C GLN A 21 13.97 17.68 -4.58
N ALA A 22 13.63 18.57 -5.52
CA ALA A 22 12.26 19.08 -5.65
C ALA A 22 11.26 18.00 -6.06
N SER A 23 11.68 17.06 -6.90
CA SER A 23 10.90 15.89 -7.27
C SER A 23 10.73 14.95 -6.06
N TYR A 24 11.79 14.60 -5.33
CA TYR A 24 11.73 13.72 -4.16
C TYR A 24 10.75 14.21 -3.07
N ILE A 25 10.75 15.52 -2.79
CA ILE A 25 9.83 16.14 -1.84
C ILE A 25 8.37 16.06 -2.34
N LYS A 26 8.13 16.25 -3.66
CA LYS A 26 6.81 16.03 -4.25
C LYS A 26 6.37 14.56 -4.21
N TYR A 27 7.32 13.60 -4.32
CA TYR A 27 7.03 12.17 -4.27
C TYR A 27 6.65 11.67 -2.88
N ILE A 28 7.34 12.12 -1.84
CA ILE A 28 6.94 11.86 -0.46
C ILE A 28 5.53 12.44 -0.22
N HIS A 29 5.23 13.60 -0.81
CA HIS A 29 3.88 14.19 -0.76
C HIS A 29 2.84 13.37 -1.54
N CYS A 30 3.14 12.80 -2.69
CA CYS A 30 2.17 12.02 -3.46
C CYS A 30 1.90 10.63 -2.87
N SER A 31 2.91 9.93 -2.36
CA SER A 31 2.71 8.68 -1.62
C SER A 31 1.95 8.92 -0.32
N LEU A 32 2.23 10.04 0.36
CA LEU A 32 1.45 10.54 1.48
C LEU A 32 0.06 11.05 1.06
N VAL A 33 -0.14 11.57 -0.14
CA VAL A 33 -1.43 12.09 -0.62
C VAL A 33 -2.42 10.98 -0.96
N VAL A 34 -2.00 9.85 -1.50
CA VAL A 34 -2.88 8.67 -1.64
C VAL A 34 -3.30 8.16 -0.25
N TRP A 35 -2.39 8.14 0.72
CA TRP A 35 -2.71 7.88 2.12
C TRP A 35 -3.36 9.08 2.82
N CYS A 36 -2.99 10.33 2.49
CA CYS A 36 -3.59 11.55 3.03
C CYS A 36 -4.88 11.97 2.35
N ALA A 37 -5.25 11.47 1.19
CA ALA A 37 -6.63 11.57 0.68
C ALA A 37 -7.60 10.78 1.57
N PHE A 38 -7.08 9.76 2.29
CA PHE A 38 -7.78 9.12 3.41
C PHE A 38 -7.52 9.82 4.77
N PHE A 39 -6.64 10.83 4.85
CA PHE A 39 -6.24 11.51 6.08
C PHE A 39 -6.41 13.05 6.12
N PRO A 40 -7.31 13.71 5.37
CA PRO A 40 -7.53 15.15 5.56
C PRO A 40 -8.27 15.49 6.86
N PHE A 41 -8.61 14.51 7.69
CA PHE A 41 -9.47 14.67 8.86
C PHE A 41 -8.76 15.09 10.16
N SER A 42 -7.43 15.05 10.25
CA SER A 42 -6.76 15.42 11.51
C SER A 42 -6.79 16.91 11.84
N LYS A 43 -6.99 17.79 10.84
CA LYS A 43 -7.09 19.24 11.05
C LYS A 43 -8.51 19.80 11.10
N ALA A 44 -9.48 19.08 10.53
CA ALA A 44 -10.87 19.54 10.47
C ALA A 44 -11.72 19.12 11.68
N VAL A 45 -11.27 18.12 12.43
CA VAL A 45 -11.88 17.71 13.69
C VAL A 45 -11.02 18.26 14.80
N GLY A 46 -11.43 19.37 15.42
CA GLY A 46 -10.75 20.03 16.52
C GLY A 46 -10.27 19.03 17.56
N LEU A 47 -8.97 18.71 17.52
CA LEU A 47 -8.25 17.98 18.53
C LEU A 47 -7.99 18.93 19.71
N GLU A 48 -9.06 19.35 20.39
CA GLU A 48 -8.95 19.90 21.74
C GLU A 48 -8.62 18.75 22.69
N ASN A 49 -7.36 18.79 23.19
CA ASN A 49 -6.91 18.22 24.46
C ASN A 49 -7.56 16.90 24.91
N SER A 50 -7.37 15.81 24.19
CA SER A 50 -7.34 14.53 24.87
C SER A 50 -5.98 14.42 25.55
N LYS A 51 -5.97 14.34 26.86
CA LYS A 51 -4.80 14.08 27.70
C LYS A 51 -3.95 13.03 27.00
N THR A 52 -2.68 13.37 26.74
CA THR A 52 -1.65 12.42 26.29
C THR A 52 -1.92 11.07 26.95
N PRO A 53 -2.08 9.99 26.20
CA PRO A 53 -2.23 8.69 26.83
C PRO A 53 -1.00 8.51 27.74
N LYS A 54 -1.23 8.33 29.04
CA LYS A 54 -0.16 7.96 29.98
C LYS A 54 0.55 6.79 29.31
N SER A 55 1.84 6.91 29.09
CA SER A 55 2.68 5.83 28.61
C SER A 55 2.40 4.62 29.51
N ILE A 56 1.66 3.66 28.98
CA ILE A 56 1.52 2.39 29.66
C ILE A 56 2.84 1.70 29.42
N SER A 57 3.75 1.83 30.38
CA SER A 57 4.98 1.08 30.42
C SER A 57 4.61 -0.38 30.64
N PHE A 58 4.53 -1.14 29.56
CA PHE A 58 4.53 -2.60 29.67
C PHE A 58 5.96 -3.05 29.95
N PRO A 59 6.17 -3.91 30.96
CA PRO A 59 7.52 -4.38 31.28
C PRO A 59 8.04 -5.19 30.10
N SER A 60 9.13 -4.74 29.51
CA SER A 60 10.18 -5.43 28.74
C SER A 60 9.83 -6.50 27.70
N MET A 61 8.61 -6.60 27.22
CA MET A 61 8.33 -7.27 25.95
C MET A 61 8.18 -6.18 24.87
N GLY A 62 9.07 -6.16 23.86
CA GLY A 62 9.04 -5.24 22.74
C GLY A 62 7.78 -5.39 21.89
N ILE A 63 6.66 -4.93 22.42
CA ILE A 63 5.36 -4.94 21.77
C ILE A 63 5.17 -3.54 21.21
N SER A 64 5.37 -3.36 19.92
CA SER A 64 4.84 -2.19 19.23
C SER A 64 3.32 -2.19 19.38
N VAL A 65 2.82 -1.35 20.26
CA VAL A 65 1.38 -1.07 20.34
C VAL A 65 1.03 -0.35 19.05
N ASN A 66 0.31 -1.01 18.15
CA ASN A 66 -0.18 -0.36 16.95
C ASN A 66 -1.00 0.86 17.36
N LEU A 67 -0.76 2.01 16.70
CA LEU A 67 -1.60 3.22 16.84
C LEU A 67 -3.09 2.88 16.77
N PHE A 68 -3.41 1.88 15.96
CA PHE A 68 -4.75 1.35 15.76
C PHE A 68 -5.41 0.75 17.01
N ASP A 69 -4.65 0.45 18.07
CA ASP A 69 -5.22 -0.16 19.29
C ASP A 69 -5.63 0.89 20.34
N THR A 70 -5.13 2.11 20.25
CA THR A 70 -5.30 3.15 21.29
C THR A 70 -6.10 4.37 20.84
N PHE A 71 -6.24 4.59 19.52
CA PHE A 71 -6.94 5.75 19.00
C PHE A 71 -8.46 5.57 19.02
N THR A 72 -9.18 6.56 19.55
CA THR A 72 -10.65 6.58 19.53
C THR A 72 -11.16 7.99 19.25
N PHE A 73 -12.20 8.09 18.45
CA PHE A 73 -12.93 9.34 18.25
C PHE A 73 -13.79 9.68 19.47
N SER A 74 -14.05 10.95 19.69
CA SER A 74 -14.97 11.39 20.75
C SER A 74 -16.38 10.80 20.52
N LYS A 75 -17.16 10.64 21.60
CA LYS A 75 -18.55 10.16 21.50
C LYS A 75 -19.41 11.01 20.56
N LYS A 76 -19.11 12.31 20.45
CA LYS A 76 -19.83 13.26 19.60
C LYS A 76 -19.52 13.07 18.13
N THR A 77 -18.27 12.78 17.78
CA THR A 77 -17.79 12.65 16.39
C THR A 77 -17.89 11.25 15.83
N SER A 78 -17.87 10.22 16.68
CA SER A 78 -17.90 8.81 16.29
C SER A 78 -19.03 8.44 15.33
N PRO A 79 -20.30 8.86 15.53
CA PRO A 79 -21.39 8.51 14.62
C PRO A 79 -21.17 9.08 13.22
N PHE A 80 -20.74 10.32 13.12
CA PHE A 80 -20.44 10.97 11.86
C PHE A 80 -19.30 10.31 11.12
N VAL A 81 -18.15 10.06 11.80
CA VAL A 81 -17.00 9.38 11.19
C VAL A 81 -17.37 7.98 10.73
N ARG A 82 -18.16 7.25 11.51
CA ARG A 82 -18.65 5.92 11.12
C ARG A 82 -19.48 5.98 9.84
N GLN A 83 -20.37 6.93 9.73
CA GLN A 83 -21.20 7.13 8.54
C GLN A 83 -20.36 7.51 7.33
N CYS A 84 -19.38 8.42 7.51
CA CYS A 84 -18.40 8.75 6.49
C CYS A 84 -17.57 7.53 6.06
N THR A 85 -17.25 6.60 6.97
CA THR A 85 -16.53 5.36 6.62
C THR A 85 -17.38 4.46 5.74
N TYR A 86 -18.66 4.25 6.09
CA TYR A 86 -19.55 3.40 5.28
C TYR A 86 -19.79 3.93 3.87
N LEU A 87 -19.92 5.24 3.73
CA LEU A 87 -20.19 5.86 2.42
C LEU A 87 -18.89 6.18 1.65
N GLY A 88 -17.86 6.58 2.37
CA GLY A 88 -16.62 7.08 1.78
C GLY A 88 -15.82 5.99 1.07
N ALA A 89 -15.80 4.76 1.58
CA ALA A 89 -15.06 3.68 0.95
C ALA A 89 -15.63 3.32 -0.44
N PRO A 90 -16.92 3.01 -0.60
CA PRO A 90 -17.51 2.71 -1.90
C PRO A 90 -17.50 3.91 -2.87
N ILE A 91 -17.82 5.12 -2.36
CA ILE A 91 -17.80 6.34 -3.18
C ILE A 91 -16.37 6.64 -3.64
N GLY A 92 -15.39 6.52 -2.75
CA GLY A 92 -13.98 6.72 -3.08
C GLY A 92 -13.50 5.74 -4.15
N MET A 93 -13.85 4.46 -4.06
CA MET A 93 -13.58 3.45 -5.08
C MET A 93 -14.23 3.82 -6.42
N PHE A 94 -15.49 4.18 -6.41
CA PHE A 94 -16.20 4.59 -7.62
C PHE A 94 -15.54 5.80 -8.30
N LEU A 95 -15.23 6.85 -7.54
CA LEU A 95 -14.58 8.04 -8.08
C LEU A 95 -13.16 7.74 -8.59
N TYR A 96 -12.42 6.87 -7.89
CA TYR A 96 -11.10 6.43 -8.31
C TYR A 96 -11.18 5.66 -9.65
N GLY A 97 -12.09 4.72 -9.77
CA GLY A 97 -12.29 3.94 -11.00
C GLY A 97 -12.72 4.80 -12.20
N VAL A 98 -13.63 5.76 -11.97
CA VAL A 98 -14.03 6.72 -13.02
C VAL A 98 -12.83 7.56 -13.49
N TYR A 99 -11.98 8.02 -12.57
CA TYR A 99 -10.87 8.90 -12.90
C TYR A 99 -9.64 8.15 -13.45
N PHE A 100 -9.21 7.09 -12.76
CA PHE A 100 -7.98 6.39 -13.09
C PHE A 100 -8.20 5.20 -14.05
N TRP A 101 -9.27 4.46 -13.90
CA TRP A 101 -9.54 3.23 -14.68
C TRP A 101 -10.52 3.43 -15.85
N GLU A 102 -10.90 4.69 -16.08
CA GLU A 102 -11.74 5.07 -17.21
C GLU A 102 -13.04 4.28 -17.30
N TRP A 103 -13.68 4.07 -16.15
CA TRP A 103 -15.02 3.50 -16.17
C TRP A 103 -15.93 4.40 -16.98
N SER A 104 -16.24 3.96 -18.17
CA SER A 104 -17.00 4.77 -19.09
C SER A 104 -18.48 4.69 -18.74
N LEU A 105 -18.97 5.70 -18.06
CA LEU A 105 -20.41 5.91 -17.92
C LEU A 105 -20.99 6.21 -19.32
N GLY A 106 -21.33 5.14 -20.08
CA GLY A 106 -22.01 5.25 -21.38
C GLY A 106 -21.14 5.15 -22.65
N LYS A 107 -19.87 4.79 -22.55
CA LYS A 107 -19.02 4.54 -23.74
C LYS A 107 -18.94 3.07 -24.14
N GLN A 108 -19.27 2.17 -23.24
CA GLN A 108 -19.37 0.72 -23.50
C GLN A 108 -20.78 0.28 -23.12
N ASP A 109 -21.51 -0.26 -24.09
CA ASP A 109 -22.91 -0.64 -23.91
C ASP A 109 -23.10 -2.07 -23.38
N TYR A 110 -22.00 -2.79 -23.10
CA TYR A 110 -22.04 -4.16 -22.63
C TYR A 110 -21.06 -4.41 -21.48
N PHE A 111 -21.40 -5.36 -20.62
CA PHE A 111 -20.53 -5.84 -19.55
C PHE A 111 -19.54 -6.84 -20.10
N SER A 112 -18.25 -6.61 -19.88
CA SER A 112 -17.15 -7.44 -20.36
C SER A 112 -16.59 -8.31 -19.24
N ILE A 113 -16.47 -9.62 -19.49
CA ILE A 113 -15.79 -10.56 -18.59
C ILE A 113 -14.48 -10.96 -19.23
N LYS A 114 -13.36 -10.70 -18.55
CA LYS A 114 -12.00 -11.01 -19.03
C LYS A 114 -11.25 -11.80 -17.97
N PRO A 115 -11.37 -13.13 -17.92
CA PRO A 115 -10.65 -13.93 -16.92
C PRO A 115 -9.14 -13.90 -17.19
N GLU A 116 -8.39 -13.35 -16.26
CA GLU A 116 -6.94 -13.27 -16.28
C GLU A 116 -6.35 -14.23 -15.25
N THR A 117 -5.54 -15.19 -15.70
CA THR A 117 -4.95 -16.18 -14.82
C THR A 117 -3.74 -15.61 -14.08
N PHE A 118 -3.36 -16.23 -12.96
CA PHE A 118 -2.13 -15.86 -12.24
C PHE A 118 -0.87 -16.22 -13.06
N ILE A 119 -0.89 -17.34 -13.77
CA ILE A 119 0.23 -17.85 -14.60
C ILE A 119 -0.29 -18.16 -16.00
N GLY A 120 0.56 -18.02 -17.02
CA GLY A 120 0.30 -18.39 -18.40
C GLY A 120 0.05 -17.19 -19.31
N SER A 121 -0.42 -17.47 -20.53
CA SER A 121 -0.63 -16.45 -21.58
C SER A 121 -1.74 -15.46 -21.28
N ARG A 122 -2.67 -15.81 -20.40
CA ARG A 122 -3.77 -14.94 -19.96
C ARG A 122 -3.45 -14.14 -18.68
N ALA A 123 -2.17 -13.92 -18.39
CA ALA A 123 -1.70 -13.12 -17.26
C ALA A 123 -0.98 -11.87 -17.79
N PRO A 124 -1.70 -10.80 -18.18
CA PRO A 124 -1.11 -9.63 -18.86
C PRO A 124 -0.09 -8.91 -18.00
N ASN A 125 -0.23 -8.96 -16.67
CA ASN A 125 0.71 -8.40 -15.70
C ASN A 125 1.57 -9.49 -15.03
N GLY A 126 1.63 -10.68 -15.61
CA GLY A 126 2.37 -11.81 -15.06
C GLY A 126 1.85 -12.32 -13.72
N GLY A 127 0.67 -11.89 -13.26
CA GLY A 127 0.07 -12.23 -11.97
C GLY A 127 0.38 -11.24 -10.84
N ALA A 128 1.17 -10.19 -11.08
CA ALA A 128 1.45 -9.18 -10.06
C ALA A 128 0.20 -8.40 -9.65
N ASP A 129 -0.74 -8.20 -10.57
CA ASP A 129 -2.05 -7.63 -10.32
C ASP A 129 -2.84 -8.41 -9.26
N LYS A 130 -2.84 -9.73 -9.35
CA LYS A 130 -3.51 -10.61 -8.37
C LYS A 130 -2.92 -10.45 -6.96
N CYS A 131 -1.58 -10.32 -6.87
CA CYS A 131 -0.93 -9.98 -5.62
C CYS A 131 -1.32 -8.57 -5.14
N GLY A 132 -1.46 -7.61 -6.06
CA GLY A 132 -1.94 -6.26 -5.77
C GLY A 132 -3.35 -6.26 -5.21
N HIS A 133 -4.28 -6.99 -5.83
CA HIS A 133 -5.64 -7.19 -5.34
C HIS A 133 -5.68 -7.80 -3.93
N MET A 134 -4.90 -8.85 -3.70
CA MET A 134 -4.77 -9.47 -2.38
C MET A 134 -4.24 -8.48 -1.35
N PHE A 135 -3.17 -7.74 -1.68
CA PHE A 135 -2.58 -6.76 -0.76
C PHE A 135 -3.53 -5.60 -0.44
N ALA A 136 -4.17 -5.02 -1.45
CA ALA A 136 -5.10 -3.91 -1.28
C ALA A 136 -6.27 -4.31 -0.36
N ASN A 137 -6.81 -5.50 -0.55
CA ASN A 137 -7.91 -6.00 0.26
C ASN A 137 -7.49 -6.43 1.68
N TYR A 138 -6.28 -6.95 1.84
CA TYR A 138 -5.68 -7.18 3.15
C TYR A 138 -5.53 -5.87 3.94
N ALA A 139 -4.91 -4.86 3.34
CA ALA A 139 -4.69 -3.56 3.96
C ALA A 139 -6.01 -2.81 4.21
N GLY A 140 -6.93 -2.83 3.24
CA GLY A 140 -8.24 -2.21 3.31
C GLY A 140 -9.10 -2.80 4.44
N THR A 141 -9.15 -4.12 4.56
CA THR A 141 -9.89 -4.80 5.64
C THR A 141 -9.38 -4.38 7.02
N ARG A 142 -8.06 -4.32 7.21
CA ARG A 142 -7.47 -3.91 8.48
C ARG A 142 -7.69 -2.43 8.76
N PHE A 143 -7.55 -1.57 7.76
CA PHE A 143 -7.83 -0.14 7.90
C PHE A 143 -9.29 0.12 8.26
N LEU A 144 -10.25 -0.51 7.59
CA LEU A 144 -11.67 -0.34 7.91
C LEU A 144 -12.03 -0.93 9.29
N THR A 145 -11.42 -2.05 9.67
CA THR A 145 -11.52 -2.61 11.03
C THR A 145 -11.08 -1.57 12.07
N PHE A 146 -9.93 -0.94 11.84
CA PHE A 146 -9.45 0.15 12.70
C PHE A 146 -10.47 1.30 12.77
N MET A 147 -11.00 1.77 11.65
CA MET A 147 -11.99 2.86 11.63
C MET A 147 -13.23 2.51 12.44
N PHE A 148 -13.73 1.28 12.33
CA PHE A 148 -14.88 0.85 13.13
C PHE A 148 -14.55 0.70 14.61
N ARG A 149 -13.37 0.23 14.98
CA ARG A 149 -12.91 0.20 16.38
C ARG A 149 -12.78 1.62 16.94
N ALA A 150 -12.13 2.51 16.22
CA ALA A 150 -11.94 3.91 16.60
C ALA A 150 -13.26 4.66 16.81
N THR A 151 -14.32 4.25 16.11
CA THR A 151 -15.68 4.76 16.28
C THR A 151 -16.52 3.99 17.30
N GLY A 152 -15.93 3.10 18.09
CA GLY A 152 -16.55 2.45 19.26
C GLY A 152 -17.21 1.10 18.98
N SER A 153 -16.94 0.45 17.84
CA SER A 153 -17.36 -0.96 17.66
C SER A 153 -16.49 -1.90 18.50
N THR A 154 -17.09 -2.96 19.03
CA THR A 154 -16.33 -4.05 19.65
C THR A 154 -15.42 -4.73 18.64
N LYS A 155 -14.34 -5.38 19.09
CA LYS A 155 -13.33 -6.00 18.21
C LYS A 155 -13.98 -6.87 17.13
N ASN A 156 -14.76 -7.88 17.52
CA ASN A 156 -15.34 -8.82 16.57
C ASN A 156 -16.32 -8.15 15.59
N LYS A 157 -17.14 -7.21 16.10
CA LYS A 157 -18.05 -6.43 15.26
C LYS A 157 -17.28 -5.57 14.25
N ALA A 158 -16.20 -4.91 14.66
CA ALA A 158 -15.38 -4.09 13.81
C ALA A 158 -14.70 -4.91 12.70
N ILE A 159 -14.19 -6.11 13.01
CA ILE A 159 -13.57 -7.00 12.01
C ILE A 159 -14.60 -7.38 10.94
N ILE A 160 -15.80 -7.80 11.35
CA ILE A 160 -16.85 -8.18 10.41
C ILE A 160 -17.29 -6.96 9.57
N GLN A 161 -17.50 -5.80 10.21
CA GLN A 161 -17.88 -4.57 9.49
C GLN A 161 -16.80 -4.13 8.50
N GLY A 162 -15.53 -4.18 8.90
CA GLY A 162 -14.39 -3.83 8.04
C GLY A 162 -14.27 -4.77 6.85
N ALA A 163 -14.36 -6.06 7.09
CA ALA A 163 -14.30 -7.08 6.05
C ALA A 163 -15.44 -6.94 5.03
N LEU A 164 -16.68 -6.86 5.50
CA LEU A 164 -17.86 -6.75 4.62
C LEU A 164 -17.83 -5.43 3.81
N LEU A 165 -17.47 -4.32 4.43
CA LEU A 165 -17.40 -3.05 3.72
C LEU A 165 -16.28 -3.05 2.68
N ASN A 166 -15.13 -3.64 3.01
CA ASN A 166 -14.03 -3.77 2.06
C ASN A 166 -14.40 -4.68 0.89
N ASP A 167 -15.04 -5.80 1.17
CA ASP A 167 -15.50 -6.76 0.17
C ASP A 167 -16.50 -6.10 -0.81
N VAL A 168 -17.51 -5.40 -0.29
CA VAL A 168 -18.46 -4.62 -1.12
C VAL A 168 -17.72 -3.56 -1.93
N THR A 169 -16.75 -2.87 -1.34
CA THR A 169 -15.99 -1.82 -2.03
C THR A 169 -15.15 -2.40 -3.17
N SER A 170 -14.46 -3.51 -2.95
CA SER A 170 -13.68 -4.17 -4.00
C SER A 170 -14.56 -4.77 -5.09
N PHE A 171 -15.73 -5.31 -4.73
CA PHE A 171 -16.68 -5.84 -5.70
C PHE A 171 -17.27 -4.74 -6.60
N ILE A 172 -17.48 -3.52 -6.07
CA ILE A 172 -17.82 -2.34 -6.88
C ILE A 172 -16.70 -2.04 -7.89
N GLY A 173 -15.42 -2.21 -7.46
CA GLY A 173 -14.27 -2.11 -8.35
C GLY A 173 -14.38 -3.04 -9.55
N GLU A 174 -14.56 -4.32 -9.30
CA GLU A 174 -14.67 -5.35 -10.33
C GLU A 174 -15.86 -5.15 -11.26
N ILE A 175 -17.03 -4.75 -10.70
CA ILE A 175 -18.19 -4.41 -11.53
C ILE A 175 -17.87 -3.21 -12.42
N GLY A 176 -17.22 -2.19 -11.90
CA GLY A 176 -16.82 -1.01 -12.66
C GLY A 176 -15.88 -1.36 -13.81
N ASP A 177 -14.91 -2.24 -13.56
CA ASP A 177 -14.00 -2.75 -14.57
C ASP A 177 -14.73 -3.53 -15.66
N GLY A 178 -15.80 -4.25 -15.33
CA GLY A 178 -16.69 -4.89 -16.30
C GLY A 178 -17.31 -3.91 -17.30
N PHE A 179 -17.46 -2.63 -16.95
CA PHE A 179 -17.93 -1.57 -17.82
C PHE A 179 -16.81 -0.69 -18.39
N SER A 180 -15.53 -1.03 -18.14
CA SER A 180 -14.40 -0.31 -18.69
C SER A 180 -14.02 -0.82 -20.08
N MET A 181 -13.65 0.09 -20.99
CA MET A 181 -13.12 -0.27 -22.30
C MET A 181 -11.77 -0.99 -22.22
N ASN A 182 -10.95 -0.63 -21.23
CA ASN A 182 -9.57 -1.11 -21.09
C ASN A 182 -9.46 -2.35 -20.21
N TYR A 183 -10.37 -2.49 -19.24
CA TYR A 183 -10.40 -3.58 -18.28
C TYR A 183 -11.54 -4.56 -18.58
N GLY A 184 -11.94 -5.33 -17.65
CA GLY A 184 -13.07 -6.25 -17.70
C GLY A 184 -13.27 -6.84 -16.32
N PHE A 185 -14.46 -7.33 -16.01
CA PHE A 185 -14.71 -8.09 -14.78
C PHE A 185 -13.85 -9.35 -14.78
N ASP A 186 -12.98 -9.50 -13.77
CA ASP A 186 -12.13 -10.67 -13.66
C ASP A 186 -12.51 -11.52 -12.42
N PRO A 187 -13.04 -12.76 -12.62
CA PRO A 187 -13.33 -13.65 -11.51
C PRO A 187 -12.11 -14.01 -10.65
N TYR A 188 -10.89 -13.99 -11.21
CA TYR A 188 -9.68 -14.25 -10.45
C TYR A 188 -9.31 -13.05 -9.56
N ASP A 189 -9.57 -11.80 -9.99
CA ASP A 189 -9.41 -10.64 -9.12
C ASP A 189 -10.36 -10.71 -7.94
N VAL A 190 -11.61 -11.08 -8.16
CA VAL A 190 -12.56 -11.35 -7.06
C VAL A 190 -12.00 -12.39 -6.10
N LEU A 191 -11.43 -13.49 -6.59
CA LEU A 191 -10.86 -14.54 -5.75
C LEU A 191 -9.68 -14.03 -4.92
N PHE A 192 -8.76 -13.27 -5.53
CA PHE A 192 -7.61 -12.71 -4.80
C PHE A 192 -8.02 -11.59 -3.84
N ASN A 193 -9.06 -10.82 -4.16
CA ASN A 193 -9.70 -9.90 -3.23
C ASN A 193 -10.16 -10.63 -1.97
N GLN A 194 -10.83 -11.79 -2.11
CA GLN A 194 -11.29 -12.61 -0.99
C GLN A 194 -10.12 -13.15 -0.15
N PHE A 195 -9.02 -13.59 -0.77
CA PHE A 195 -7.83 -14.01 -0.03
C PHE A 195 -7.25 -12.87 0.80
N GLY A 196 -7.24 -11.64 0.26
CA GLY A 196 -6.82 -10.45 0.99
C GLY A 196 -7.72 -10.15 2.19
N VAL A 197 -9.04 -10.13 1.98
CA VAL A 197 -10.03 -9.93 3.05
C VAL A 197 -9.85 -10.96 4.16
N LEU A 198 -9.75 -12.24 3.80
CA LEU A 198 -9.58 -13.34 4.75
C LEU A 198 -8.28 -13.20 5.55
N LEU A 199 -7.15 -12.91 4.89
CA LEU A 199 -5.86 -12.67 5.56
C LEU A 199 -5.97 -11.50 6.55
N GLY A 200 -6.60 -10.39 6.15
CA GLY A 200 -6.84 -9.24 7.01
C GLY A 200 -7.66 -9.61 8.25
N MET A 201 -8.76 -10.35 8.06
CA MET A 201 -9.60 -10.85 9.17
C MET A 201 -8.82 -11.75 10.12
N VAL A 202 -8.10 -12.73 9.59
CA VAL A 202 -7.32 -13.69 10.40
C VAL A 202 -6.31 -12.97 11.28
N LEU A 203 -5.57 -12.01 10.70
CA LEU A 203 -4.56 -11.27 11.46
C LEU A 203 -5.20 -10.29 12.47
N GLU A 204 -6.41 -9.81 12.25
CA GLU A 204 -7.16 -9.02 13.24
C GLU A 204 -7.75 -9.88 14.36
N TYR A 205 -8.25 -11.08 14.04
CA TYR A 205 -8.75 -12.01 15.06
C TYR A 205 -7.64 -12.55 15.95
N PHE A 206 -6.47 -12.87 15.39
CA PHE A 206 -5.34 -13.49 16.06
C PHE A 206 -4.13 -12.55 16.18
N PRO A 207 -4.08 -11.66 17.20
CA PRO A 207 -2.97 -10.71 17.38
C PRO A 207 -1.60 -11.38 17.52
N SER A 208 -1.55 -12.63 17.99
CA SER A 208 -0.31 -13.41 18.04
C SER A 208 0.25 -13.68 16.65
N LEU A 209 -0.59 -13.98 15.67
CA LEU A 209 -0.19 -14.13 14.27
C LEU A 209 0.20 -12.78 13.67
N SER A 210 -0.57 -11.73 13.92
CA SER A 210 -0.28 -10.39 13.42
C SER A 210 1.05 -9.81 13.92
N ARG A 211 1.52 -10.24 15.09
CA ARG A 211 2.87 -9.90 15.59
C ARG A 211 3.98 -10.52 14.75
N VAL A 212 3.76 -11.71 14.24
CA VAL A 212 4.75 -12.48 13.47
C VAL A 212 4.60 -12.23 11.97
N PHE A 213 3.38 -12.21 11.45
CA PHE A 213 3.13 -12.15 10.01
C PHE A 213 2.49 -10.84 9.59
N SER A 214 2.82 -10.40 8.38
CA SER A 214 2.14 -9.33 7.64
C SER A 214 2.29 -9.58 6.14
N MET A 215 1.40 -9.00 5.35
CA MET A 215 1.64 -8.83 3.93
C MET A 215 2.16 -7.42 3.72
N THR A 216 3.24 -7.27 2.97
CA THR A 216 3.91 -6.00 2.75
C THR A 216 4.10 -5.73 1.27
N TRP A 217 4.21 -4.46 0.94
CA TRP A 217 4.40 -3.95 -0.40
C TRP A 217 5.68 -3.13 -0.45
N GLU A 218 6.64 -3.57 -1.24
CA GLU A 218 7.78 -2.75 -1.63
C GLU A 218 7.44 -2.07 -2.95
N TYR A 219 7.57 -0.76 -3.00
CA TYR A 219 7.24 0.00 -4.18
C TYR A 219 8.22 1.15 -4.39
N MET A 220 8.72 1.23 -5.61
CA MET A 220 9.51 2.34 -6.09
C MET A 220 9.00 2.75 -7.47
N PRO A 221 8.45 3.97 -7.63
CA PRO A 221 7.81 4.39 -8.87
C PRO A 221 8.66 4.12 -10.11
N SER A 222 8.05 3.55 -11.15
CA SER A 222 8.70 3.35 -12.45
C SER A 222 9.14 4.68 -13.08
N LYS A 223 10.10 4.64 -13.99
CA LYS A 223 10.54 5.85 -14.71
C LYS A 223 9.38 6.48 -15.49
N ARG A 224 8.50 5.65 -16.04
CA ARG A 224 7.32 6.11 -16.77
C ARG A 224 6.33 6.83 -15.86
N LEU A 225 6.06 6.28 -14.68
CA LEU A 225 5.19 6.95 -13.71
C LEU A 225 5.80 8.30 -13.29
N LEU A 226 7.11 8.32 -13.05
CA LEU A 226 7.84 9.55 -12.71
C LEU A 226 7.75 10.60 -13.83
N HIS A 227 7.88 10.16 -15.08
CA HIS A 227 7.73 11.02 -16.24
C HIS A 227 6.30 11.56 -16.34
N ASN A 228 5.29 10.73 -16.18
CA ASN A 228 3.89 11.13 -16.23
C ASN A 228 3.56 12.17 -15.14
N LEU A 229 4.05 11.95 -13.92
CA LEU A 229 3.90 12.91 -12.82
C LEU A 229 4.58 14.26 -13.13
N ALA A 230 5.78 14.23 -13.71
CA ALA A 230 6.52 15.44 -14.06
C ALA A 230 5.82 16.29 -15.14
N HIS A 231 5.09 15.66 -16.04
CA HIS A 231 4.38 16.31 -17.14
C HIS A 231 2.88 16.51 -16.90
N ALA A 232 2.42 16.25 -15.65
CA ALA A 232 1.01 16.34 -15.25
C ALA A 232 0.06 15.49 -16.13
N THR A 233 0.59 14.41 -16.73
CA THR A 233 -0.20 13.44 -17.46
C THR A 233 -0.80 12.42 -16.49
N LYS A 234 -1.75 11.61 -16.96
CA LYS A 234 -2.41 10.59 -16.14
C LYS A 234 -1.38 9.62 -15.56
N TRP A 235 -1.46 9.39 -14.26
CA TRP A 235 -0.60 8.48 -13.51
C TRP A 235 -1.44 7.61 -12.58
N ASP A 236 -1.07 6.35 -12.44
CA ASP A 236 -1.76 5.40 -11.57
C ASP A 236 -0.75 4.50 -10.87
N ILE A 237 -0.61 4.70 -9.57
CA ILE A 237 0.28 3.90 -8.72
C ILE A 237 -0.24 2.46 -8.56
N SER A 238 -1.56 2.28 -8.59
CA SER A 238 -2.18 0.98 -8.32
C SER A 238 -1.90 -0.04 -9.42
N THR A 239 -1.59 0.42 -10.64
CA THR A 239 -1.30 -0.43 -11.80
C THR A 239 0.17 -0.43 -12.23
N ASP A 240 1.07 0.20 -11.48
CA ASP A 240 2.51 0.24 -11.76
C ASP A 240 3.22 -1.04 -11.25
N TYR A 241 2.76 -2.20 -11.73
CA TYR A 241 3.16 -3.52 -11.22
C TYR A 241 4.64 -3.84 -11.42
N ASP A 242 5.26 -3.34 -12.51
CA ASP A 242 6.70 -3.54 -12.74
C ASP A 242 7.59 -2.81 -11.71
N ALA A 243 7.02 -1.93 -10.92
CA ALA A 243 7.69 -1.18 -9.86
C ALA A 243 7.40 -1.75 -8.46
N ALA A 244 6.54 -2.76 -8.37
CA ALA A 244 6.05 -3.33 -7.12
C ALA A 244 6.67 -4.70 -6.82
N LYS A 245 6.83 -5.02 -5.51
CA LYS A 245 7.00 -6.36 -5.00
C LYS A 245 5.98 -6.58 -3.89
N PHE A 246 5.36 -7.75 -3.86
CA PHE A 246 4.41 -8.14 -2.83
C PHE A 246 5.01 -9.28 -2.01
N MET A 247 5.01 -9.14 -0.68
CA MET A 247 5.72 -10.05 0.20
C MET A 247 4.83 -10.54 1.33
N LEU A 248 4.96 -11.79 1.66
CA LEU A 248 4.55 -12.32 2.95
C LEU A 248 5.76 -12.22 3.90
N THR A 249 5.64 -11.33 4.87
CA THR A 249 6.73 -10.94 5.77
C THR A 249 6.57 -11.62 7.11
N THR A 250 7.63 -12.31 7.55
CA THR A 250 7.78 -12.85 8.90
C THR A 250 8.64 -11.92 9.75
N LYS A 251 8.02 -11.23 10.69
CA LYS A 251 8.70 -10.29 11.60
C LYS A 251 9.36 -11.04 12.74
N LEU A 252 10.69 -11.03 12.81
CA LEU A 252 11.43 -11.77 13.84
C LEU A 252 11.21 -11.21 15.25
N CYS A 253 10.84 -9.93 15.38
CA CYS A 253 10.44 -9.32 16.64
C CYS A 253 9.19 -9.97 17.28
N GLY A 254 8.34 -10.59 16.51
CA GLY A 254 7.13 -11.27 16.96
C GLY A 254 7.41 -12.66 17.56
N ILE A 255 8.60 -13.21 17.34
CA ILE A 255 9.02 -14.52 17.84
C ILE A 255 9.66 -14.34 19.22
N PRO A 256 9.10 -14.93 20.31
CA PRO A 256 9.54 -14.66 21.67
C PRO A 256 11.03 -14.87 21.91
N SER A 257 11.63 -15.94 21.36
CA SER A 257 13.06 -16.25 21.51
C SER A 257 13.98 -15.25 20.79
N LEU A 258 13.49 -14.55 19.77
CA LEU A 258 14.26 -13.59 18.97
C LEU A 258 14.00 -12.13 19.37
N SER A 259 12.89 -11.86 20.04
CA SER A 259 12.44 -10.50 20.39
C SER A 259 13.41 -9.72 21.27
N LEU A 260 14.24 -10.40 22.05
CA LEU A 260 15.27 -9.79 22.91
C LEU A 260 16.66 -9.73 22.25
N THR A 261 16.81 -10.27 21.05
CA THR A 261 18.07 -10.28 20.29
C THR A 261 18.09 -9.14 19.25
N PRO A 262 19.27 -8.79 18.68
CA PRO A 262 19.35 -7.87 17.55
C PRO A 262 18.53 -8.31 16.33
N LEU A 263 18.20 -9.60 16.19
CA LEU A 263 17.40 -10.15 15.08
C LEU A 263 15.99 -9.56 15.04
N LYS A 264 15.48 -8.98 16.12
CA LYS A 264 14.19 -8.28 16.13
C LYS A 264 14.07 -7.15 15.10
N TYR A 265 15.21 -6.60 14.65
CA TYR A 265 15.24 -5.56 13.60
C TYR A 265 15.19 -6.11 12.20
N LEU A 266 15.07 -7.43 12.02
CA LEU A 266 15.01 -8.10 10.74
C LEU A 266 13.65 -8.77 10.52
N ASN A 267 13.31 -8.90 9.25
CA ASN A 267 12.23 -9.73 8.76
C ASN A 267 12.79 -10.79 7.82
N VAL A 268 12.03 -11.86 7.63
CA VAL A 268 12.24 -12.84 6.56
C VAL A 268 11.04 -12.71 5.61
N ASP A 269 11.32 -12.54 4.33
CA ASP A 269 10.33 -12.23 3.31
C ASP A 269 10.28 -13.32 2.25
N VAL A 270 9.08 -13.75 1.90
CA VAL A 270 8.80 -14.53 0.68
C VAL A 270 7.97 -13.62 -0.21
N GLY A 271 8.50 -13.29 -1.37
CA GLY A 271 7.87 -12.29 -2.22
C GLY A 271 7.70 -12.75 -3.67
N TYR A 272 6.82 -12.03 -4.36
CA TYR A 272 6.53 -12.15 -5.77
C TYR A 272 6.56 -10.79 -6.44
N TYR A 273 7.19 -10.72 -7.62
CA TYR A 273 7.16 -9.54 -8.47
C TYR A 273 7.37 -9.90 -9.93
N THR A 274 6.96 -9.00 -10.80
CA THR A 274 7.15 -9.11 -12.24
C THR A 274 7.96 -7.93 -12.78
N ARG A 275 8.58 -8.12 -13.94
CA ARG A 275 9.29 -7.05 -14.67
C ARG A 275 9.00 -7.18 -16.16
N GLY A 276 8.90 -6.04 -16.86
CA GLY A 276 8.74 -5.99 -18.31
C GLY A 276 7.35 -6.34 -18.83
N TYR A 277 6.35 -6.45 -17.96
CA TYR A 277 4.96 -6.69 -18.37
C TYR A 277 4.21 -5.39 -18.65
N LYS A 278 4.34 -4.42 -17.76
CA LYS A 278 3.65 -3.13 -17.89
C LYS A 278 4.50 -2.11 -18.66
N HIS A 279 5.81 -2.19 -18.49
CA HIS A 279 6.80 -1.27 -19.08
C HIS A 279 7.89 -2.06 -19.81
N PRO A 280 7.57 -2.73 -20.94
CA PRO A 280 8.53 -3.57 -21.66
C PRO A 280 9.74 -2.80 -22.17
N GLU A 281 9.63 -1.47 -22.36
CA GLU A 281 10.72 -0.60 -22.76
C GLU A 281 11.78 -0.38 -21.68
N GLU A 282 11.46 -0.66 -20.42
CA GLU A 282 12.39 -0.51 -19.29
C GLU A 282 13.17 -1.80 -18.97
N TYR A 283 12.75 -2.93 -19.53
CA TYR A 283 13.29 -4.27 -19.21
C TYR A 283 13.59 -5.08 -20.46
N PRO A 284 14.70 -5.86 -20.48
CA PRO A 284 15.08 -6.64 -21.66
C PRO A 284 14.15 -7.84 -21.96
N SER A 285 13.41 -8.31 -20.96
CA SER A 285 12.48 -9.43 -21.09
C SER A 285 11.44 -9.41 -19.98
N ARG A 286 10.32 -10.10 -20.23
CA ARG A 286 9.30 -10.34 -19.20
C ARG A 286 9.76 -11.43 -18.25
N THR A 287 9.73 -11.13 -16.95
CA THR A 287 10.12 -12.08 -15.92
C THR A 287 9.10 -12.10 -14.79
N ARG A 288 8.89 -13.29 -14.25
CA ARG A 288 8.21 -13.56 -12.98
C ARG A 288 9.24 -14.02 -11.98
N ASN A 289 9.22 -13.43 -10.79
CA ASN A 289 10.25 -13.67 -9.80
C ASN A 289 9.60 -14.03 -8.48
N ILE A 290 9.98 -15.18 -7.93
CA ILE A 290 9.70 -15.57 -6.55
C ILE A 290 11.01 -15.45 -5.80
N PHE A 291 11.03 -14.80 -4.66
CA PHE A 291 12.25 -14.65 -3.89
C PHE A 291 12.07 -14.97 -2.42
N LEU A 292 13.17 -15.38 -1.80
CA LEU A 292 13.35 -15.44 -0.37
C LEU A 292 14.39 -14.37 0.00
N GLY A 293 14.04 -13.50 0.93
CA GLY A 293 14.88 -12.38 1.32
C GLY A 293 14.88 -12.07 2.80
N ILE A 294 15.71 -11.12 3.16
CA ILE A 294 15.77 -10.52 4.49
C ILE A 294 15.61 -9.01 4.32
N SER A 295 14.74 -8.41 5.11
CA SER A 295 14.56 -6.97 5.14
C SER A 295 14.70 -6.39 6.56
N ILE A 296 14.80 -5.06 6.62
CA ILE A 296 14.82 -4.35 7.90
C ILE A 296 13.39 -4.16 8.40
N ASN A 297 13.16 -4.43 9.69
CA ASN A 297 11.92 -4.10 10.35
C ASN A 297 11.87 -2.61 10.69
N TYR A 298 11.46 -1.79 9.71
CA TYR A 298 11.39 -0.34 9.86
C TYR A 298 10.42 0.10 10.95
N SER A 299 9.37 -0.67 11.23
CA SER A 299 8.43 -0.36 12.32
C SER A 299 9.15 -0.32 13.67
N ILE A 300 9.97 -1.34 13.97
CA ILE A 300 10.76 -1.39 15.23
C ILE A 300 11.92 -0.38 15.20
N ALA A 301 12.55 -0.17 14.05
CA ALA A 301 13.62 0.82 13.91
C ALA A 301 13.11 2.25 14.21
N CYS A 302 11.94 2.61 13.69
CA CYS A 302 11.31 3.90 13.95
C CYS A 302 10.96 4.10 15.44
N GLU A 303 10.51 3.07 16.13
CA GLU A 303 10.23 3.14 17.57
C GLU A 303 11.46 3.59 18.36
N LYS A 304 12.63 3.15 17.95
CA LYS A 304 13.89 3.47 18.65
C LYS A 304 14.49 4.81 18.24
N ILE A 305 14.32 5.22 17.01
CA ILE A 305 14.96 6.42 16.44
C ILE A 305 14.11 7.68 16.67
N LEU A 306 12.78 7.54 16.62
CA LEU A 306 11.86 8.67 16.67
C LEU A 306 11.32 8.88 18.09
N PRO A 307 11.16 10.15 18.53
CA PRO A 307 10.49 10.45 19.79
C PRO A 307 9.08 9.84 19.82
N ALA A 308 8.65 9.38 20.99
CA ALA A 308 7.29 8.87 21.17
C ALA A 308 6.25 9.94 20.82
N GLY A 309 5.29 9.61 19.97
CA GLY A 309 4.24 10.52 19.54
C GLY A 309 3.46 10.00 18.34
N TYR A 310 2.46 10.77 17.91
CA TYR A 310 1.58 10.38 16.78
C TYR A 310 2.35 10.12 15.47
N CYS A 311 3.37 10.93 15.17
CA CYS A 311 4.18 10.75 13.97
C CYS A 311 4.93 9.40 13.99
N SER A 312 5.57 9.06 15.10
CA SER A 312 6.26 7.78 15.30
C SER A 312 5.28 6.61 15.14
N SER A 313 4.13 6.66 15.81
CA SER A 313 3.12 5.59 15.75
C SER A 313 2.52 5.43 14.35
N THR A 314 2.32 6.54 13.62
CA THR A 314 1.81 6.49 12.24
C THR A 314 2.83 5.85 11.30
N LEU A 315 4.10 6.22 11.41
CA LEU A 315 5.19 5.63 10.61
C LEU A 315 5.37 4.14 10.92
N GLN A 316 5.34 3.76 12.20
CA GLN A 316 5.37 2.36 12.60
C GLN A 316 4.23 1.56 11.97
N SER A 317 3.02 2.13 11.96
CA SER A 317 1.85 1.50 11.34
C SER A 317 2.01 1.39 9.83
N LEU A 318 2.52 2.43 9.17
CA LEU A 318 2.80 2.43 7.73
C LEU A 318 3.79 1.34 7.35
N PHE A 319 4.89 1.21 8.10
CA PHE A 319 5.93 0.21 7.81
C PHE A 319 5.54 -1.24 8.12
N ASN A 320 4.35 -1.49 8.66
CA ASN A 320 3.77 -2.82 8.69
C ASN A 320 3.14 -3.24 7.34
N TYR A 321 2.96 -2.28 6.42
CA TYR A 321 2.37 -2.51 5.09
C TYR A 321 3.31 -2.13 3.95
N TYR A 322 4.18 -1.16 4.17
CA TYR A 322 5.08 -0.62 3.16
C TYR A 322 6.54 -0.83 3.57
N HIS A 323 7.32 -1.40 2.66
CA HIS A 323 8.77 -1.48 2.76
C HIS A 323 9.41 -0.51 1.77
N PRO A 324 10.29 0.40 2.22
CA PRO A 324 11.21 1.06 1.31
C PRO A 324 12.22 0.02 0.78
N TRP A 325 12.73 0.21 -0.40
CA TRP A 325 13.54 -0.66 -1.26
C TRP A 325 14.86 -1.19 -0.66
N TRP A 326 14.83 -1.99 0.37
CA TRP A 326 16.05 -2.52 0.99
C TRP A 326 15.88 -3.98 1.37
N ASP A 327 15.41 -4.77 0.40
CA ASP A 327 15.39 -6.21 0.52
C ASP A 327 16.69 -6.80 0.03
N LEU A 328 17.34 -7.60 0.87
CA LEU A 328 18.41 -8.47 0.43
C LEU A 328 17.78 -9.78 -0.07
N GLU A 329 17.62 -9.92 -1.38
CA GLU A 329 17.18 -11.17 -2.00
C GLU A 329 18.29 -12.21 -1.85
N MET A 330 18.12 -13.16 -0.94
CA MET A 330 19.07 -14.26 -0.71
C MET A 330 19.00 -15.32 -1.81
N LYS A 331 17.79 -15.56 -2.30
CA LYS A 331 17.52 -16.49 -3.40
C LYS A 331 16.36 -15.99 -4.22
N ASN A 332 16.54 -16.00 -5.53
CA ASN A 332 15.53 -15.62 -6.50
C ASN A 332 15.34 -16.73 -7.53
N TRP A 333 14.09 -17.09 -7.80
CA TRP A 333 13.68 -18.01 -8.85
C TRP A 333 12.99 -17.21 -9.94
N THR A 334 13.73 -16.91 -10.99
CA THR A 334 13.23 -16.16 -12.14
C THR A 334 12.72 -17.13 -13.20
N ILE A 335 11.48 -16.90 -13.63
CA ILE A 335 10.87 -17.56 -14.77
C ILE A 335 10.76 -16.52 -15.88
N SER A 336 11.54 -16.68 -16.93
CA SER A 336 11.44 -15.81 -18.12
C SER A 336 10.34 -16.35 -19.02
N ASP A 337 9.45 -15.47 -19.45
CA ASP A 337 8.50 -15.83 -20.49
C ASP A 337 9.24 -15.99 -21.83
N ILE A 338 8.86 -17.00 -22.60
CA ILE A 338 9.38 -17.17 -23.96
C ILE A 338 8.96 -15.93 -24.76
N PRO A 339 9.89 -15.25 -25.44
CA PRO A 339 9.54 -14.13 -26.29
C PRO A 339 8.46 -14.60 -27.28
N HIS A 340 7.33 -13.91 -27.35
CA HIS A 340 6.39 -14.15 -28.43
C HIS A 340 7.10 -13.78 -29.73
N GLN A 341 7.32 -14.79 -30.59
CA GLN A 341 7.75 -14.63 -31.96
C GLN A 341 6.71 -13.88 -32.78
#